data_ca51d6a8736f0357fce272c2d547ef2e
#
_entry.id   ca51d6a8736f0357fce272c2d547ef2e
#
_cell.length_a   1.000
_cell.length_b   1.000
_cell.length_c   1.000
_cell.angle_alpha   90.00
_cell.angle_beta   90.00
_cell.angle_gamma   90.00
#
_symmetry.space_group_name_H-M   'P 1'
#
loop_
_entity.id
_entity.type
_entity.pdbx_description
1 polymer ?
#
loop_
_entity_poly.entity_id
_entity_poly.type
_entity_poly.pdbx_seq_one_letter_code
_entity_poly.pdbx_strand_id
1 'polypeptide(L)'
;QGAPQYFAKLENNPAIFTVLARPFDVLREAQEALRERNFMNFDPSKLSTINISENGRKIRLQKLETGENDWQVLESKGENEIQPYRADPAVMDSLLKDLSTLRASGFTADAPTASDNESYGFNNPRRVVKLSFSEGDPLTLMLAHPEGREDVLYAKTNLADFIFKVERHATLRMIPLNTHYYRNRLLDILPAAARISALKLTNLEKNEAIFDYILGQENISWGSLIEE
;
A
#
# COMPACT_ATOMS: atom_id res chain seq x y z
N GLN A 1 -24.53 -18.17 -35.75
CA GLN A 1 -24.86 -18.75 -34.43
C GLN A 1 -25.79 -17.77 -33.74
N GLY A 2 -27.01 -18.23 -33.32
CA GLY A 2 -27.96 -17.40 -32.58
C GLY A 2 -27.44 -17.05 -31.18
N ALA A 3 -27.94 -15.93 -30.58
CA ALA A 3 -27.57 -15.56 -29.22
C ALA A 3 -28.00 -16.70 -28.24
N PRO A 4 -27.19 -16.97 -27.20
CA PRO A 4 -27.53 -18.00 -26.20
C PRO A 4 -28.86 -17.69 -25.50
N GLN A 5 -29.64 -18.75 -25.25
CA GLN A 5 -30.98 -18.66 -24.67
C GLN A 5 -31.14 -19.61 -23.49
N TYR A 6 -32.00 -19.23 -22.54
CA TYR A 6 -32.44 -20.05 -21.42
C TYR A 6 -33.89 -20.41 -21.55
N PHE A 7 -34.29 -21.56 -20.98
CA PHE A 7 -35.69 -21.85 -20.74
C PHE A 7 -36.11 -21.28 -19.39
N ALA A 8 -37.19 -20.54 -19.38
CA ALA A 8 -37.77 -19.91 -18.19
C ALA A 8 -39.20 -20.38 -17.97
N LYS A 9 -39.59 -20.54 -16.71
CA LYS A 9 -40.97 -20.86 -16.31
C LYS A 9 -41.37 -19.94 -15.15
N LEU A 10 -42.58 -19.40 -15.21
CA LEU A 10 -43.15 -18.69 -14.09
C LEU A 10 -43.80 -19.71 -13.13
N GLU A 11 -43.72 -19.43 -11.83
CA GLU A 11 -44.18 -20.34 -10.76
C GLU A 11 -45.63 -20.80 -10.98
N ASN A 12 -46.50 -19.88 -11.36
CA ASN A 12 -47.95 -20.13 -11.53
C ASN A 12 -48.39 -20.28 -13.00
N ASN A 13 -47.44 -20.53 -13.93
CA ASN A 13 -47.76 -20.71 -15.34
C ASN A 13 -47.09 -21.98 -15.85
N PRO A 14 -47.87 -22.94 -16.45
CA PRO A 14 -47.33 -24.17 -16.98
C PRO A 14 -46.49 -23.98 -18.25
N ALA A 15 -46.60 -22.81 -18.90
CA ALA A 15 -45.88 -22.55 -20.13
C ALA A 15 -44.37 -22.38 -19.88
N ILE A 16 -43.54 -22.91 -20.80
CA ILE A 16 -42.08 -22.72 -20.85
C ILE A 16 -41.79 -21.69 -21.92
N PHE A 17 -41.02 -20.69 -21.55
CA PHE A 17 -40.60 -19.59 -22.42
C PHE A 17 -39.14 -19.71 -22.75
N THR A 18 -38.75 -19.28 -23.95
CA THR A 18 -37.34 -19.07 -24.30
C THR A 18 -36.99 -17.59 -24.11
N VAL A 19 -35.93 -17.32 -23.35
CA VAL A 19 -35.48 -15.96 -23.03
C VAL A 19 -34.01 -15.83 -23.40
N LEU A 20 -33.57 -14.62 -23.74
CA LEU A 20 -32.16 -14.33 -23.98
C LEU A 20 -31.37 -14.57 -22.69
N ALA A 21 -30.21 -15.24 -22.78
CA ALA A 21 -29.40 -15.59 -21.64
C ALA A 21 -28.78 -14.36 -20.97
N ARG A 22 -28.32 -13.38 -21.77
CA ARG A 22 -27.51 -12.24 -21.28
C ARG A 22 -28.12 -11.45 -20.09
N PRO A 23 -29.43 -11.09 -20.06
CA PRO A 23 -30.00 -10.41 -18.89
C PRO A 23 -29.96 -11.26 -17.62
N PHE A 24 -30.05 -12.58 -17.74
CA PHE A 24 -30.07 -13.52 -16.61
C PHE A 24 -28.66 -13.86 -16.15
N ASP A 25 -27.67 -13.85 -17.04
CA ASP A 25 -26.24 -13.96 -16.69
C ASP A 25 -25.82 -12.78 -15.82
N VAL A 26 -26.23 -11.55 -16.17
CA VAL A 26 -25.99 -10.36 -15.35
C VAL A 26 -26.62 -10.50 -13.95
N LEU A 27 -27.83 -11.06 -13.85
CA LEU A 27 -28.48 -11.31 -12.55
C LEU A 27 -27.77 -12.40 -11.74
N ARG A 28 -27.23 -13.43 -12.40
CA ARG A 28 -26.45 -14.48 -11.73
C ARG A 28 -25.14 -13.93 -11.16
N GLU A 29 -24.50 -13.03 -11.89
CA GLU A 29 -23.28 -12.36 -11.49
C GLU A 29 -23.52 -11.15 -10.59
N ALA A 30 -24.77 -10.71 -10.43
CA ALA A 30 -25.14 -9.48 -9.70
C ALA A 30 -24.65 -9.50 -8.25
N GLN A 31 -24.62 -10.67 -7.61
CA GLN A 31 -24.14 -10.80 -6.25
C GLN A 31 -22.69 -10.34 -6.11
N GLU A 32 -21.81 -10.64 -7.08
CA GLU A 32 -20.44 -10.15 -7.08
C GLU A 32 -20.30 -8.77 -7.71
N ALA A 33 -21.07 -8.48 -8.76
CA ALA A 33 -20.97 -7.22 -9.49
C ALA A 33 -21.46 -6.02 -8.69
N LEU A 34 -22.44 -6.21 -7.79
CA LEU A 34 -23.04 -5.15 -6.96
C LEU A 34 -22.33 -4.97 -5.60
N ARG A 35 -21.39 -5.84 -5.23
CA ARG A 35 -20.67 -5.70 -3.97
C ARG A 35 -19.69 -4.54 -4.01
N GLU A 36 -19.64 -3.77 -2.91
CA GLU A 36 -18.61 -2.75 -2.72
C GLU A 36 -17.24 -3.41 -2.66
N ARG A 37 -16.39 -3.04 -3.59
CA ARG A 37 -15.04 -3.60 -3.70
C ARG A 37 -13.97 -2.81 -2.93
N ASN A 38 -14.27 -1.56 -2.56
CA ASN A 38 -13.40 -0.77 -1.69
C ASN A 38 -13.63 -1.20 -0.23
N PHE A 39 -12.68 -1.94 0.32
CA PHE A 39 -12.78 -2.48 1.68
C PHE A 39 -11.89 -1.75 2.69
N MET A 40 -11.18 -0.71 2.24
CA MET A 40 -10.31 0.14 3.06
C MET A 40 -10.81 1.58 3.10
N ASN A 41 -12.13 1.76 3.26
CA ASN A 41 -12.71 3.10 3.27
C ASN A 41 -12.41 3.83 4.59
N PHE A 42 -11.51 4.81 4.56
CA PHE A 42 -11.16 5.68 5.67
C PHE A 42 -10.79 7.08 5.15
N ASP A 43 -10.84 8.08 6.05
CA ASP A 43 -10.39 9.44 5.76
C ASP A 43 -8.89 9.57 6.02
N PRO A 44 -8.05 9.74 4.98
CA PRO A 44 -6.60 9.86 5.14
C PRO A 44 -6.17 11.06 6.01
N SER A 45 -6.96 12.12 6.08
CA SER A 45 -6.64 13.32 6.85
C SER A 45 -6.60 13.06 8.36
N LYS A 46 -7.39 12.09 8.83
CA LYS A 46 -7.47 11.68 10.24
C LYS A 46 -6.41 10.66 10.65
N LEU A 47 -5.63 10.15 9.68
CA LEU A 47 -4.62 9.15 9.95
C LEU A 47 -3.43 9.76 10.70
N SER A 48 -3.02 9.14 11.80
CA SER A 48 -1.90 9.57 12.64
C SER A 48 -0.68 8.65 12.54
N THR A 49 -0.91 7.33 12.35
CA THR A 49 0.18 6.36 12.32
C THR A 49 -0.14 5.19 11.41
N ILE A 50 0.86 4.72 10.66
CA ILE A 50 0.82 3.49 9.89
C ILE A 50 1.93 2.57 10.41
N ASN A 51 1.58 1.38 10.90
CA ASN A 51 2.53 0.36 11.28
C ASN A 51 2.45 -0.79 10.27
N ILE A 52 3.56 -1.09 9.63
CA ILE A 52 3.70 -2.17 8.64
C ILE A 52 4.61 -3.23 9.26
N SER A 53 4.15 -4.48 9.31
CA SER A 53 4.94 -5.59 9.84
C SER A 53 4.89 -6.80 8.91
N GLU A 54 6.04 -7.46 8.71
CA GLU A 54 6.21 -8.70 7.95
C GLU A 54 7.44 -9.43 8.47
N ASN A 55 7.32 -10.70 8.84
CA ASN A 55 8.44 -11.56 9.25
C ASN A 55 9.37 -10.92 10.31
N GLY A 56 8.79 -10.31 11.34
CA GLY A 56 9.53 -9.65 12.41
C GLY A 56 10.10 -8.26 12.08
N ARG A 57 10.11 -7.86 10.82
CA ARG A 57 10.45 -6.48 10.42
C ARG A 57 9.27 -5.57 10.68
N LYS A 58 9.55 -4.35 11.14
CA LYS A 58 8.53 -3.34 11.44
C LYS A 58 8.96 -1.99 10.90
N ILE A 59 8.03 -1.31 10.20
CA ILE A 59 8.16 0.08 9.79
C ILE A 59 7.02 0.84 10.42
N ARG A 60 7.32 1.98 11.01
CA ARG A 60 6.32 2.89 11.53
C ARG A 60 6.44 4.23 10.80
N LEU A 61 5.34 4.65 10.20
CA LEU A 61 5.16 5.97 9.62
C LEU A 61 4.27 6.75 10.59
N GLN A 62 4.71 7.93 11.01
CA GLN A 62 4.00 8.75 11.99
C GLN A 62 3.85 10.17 11.48
N LYS A 63 2.61 10.68 11.55
CA LYS A 63 2.31 12.07 11.22
C LYS A 63 2.89 12.99 12.29
N LEU A 64 3.48 14.11 11.87
CA LEU A 64 4.00 15.14 12.75
C LEU A 64 2.93 16.22 12.97
N GLU A 65 2.95 16.85 14.12
CA GLU A 65 2.02 17.95 14.45
C GLU A 65 2.40 19.28 13.77
N THR A 66 3.59 19.34 13.16
CA THR A 66 4.18 20.58 12.61
C THR A 66 3.67 20.99 11.24
N GLY A 67 2.87 20.15 10.55
CA GLY A 67 2.32 20.43 9.22
C GLY A 67 1.23 19.47 8.80
N GLU A 68 0.38 19.89 7.86
CA GLU A 68 -0.79 19.10 7.42
C GLU A 68 -0.40 17.72 6.84
N ASN A 69 0.78 17.61 6.20
CA ASN A 69 1.23 16.37 5.54
C ASN A 69 2.68 16.00 5.90
N ASP A 70 3.17 16.43 7.06
CA ASP A 70 4.50 16.06 7.52
C ASP A 70 4.49 14.71 8.20
N TRP A 71 5.27 13.78 7.68
CA TRP A 71 5.40 12.42 8.18
C TRP A 71 6.88 12.10 8.48
N GLN A 72 7.10 11.24 9.46
CA GLN A 72 8.40 10.65 9.76
C GLN A 72 8.36 9.14 9.63
N VAL A 73 9.49 8.57 9.21
CA VAL A 73 9.73 7.13 9.16
C VAL A 73 10.56 6.78 10.37
N LEU A 74 10.08 5.84 11.18
CA LEU A 74 10.79 5.31 12.33
C LEU A 74 11.29 3.92 11.99
N GLU A 75 12.59 3.71 12.08
CA GLU A 75 13.24 2.42 11.89
C GLU A 75 13.79 1.94 13.22
N SER A 76 13.40 0.75 13.64
CA SER A 76 14.01 0.10 14.79
C SER A 76 15.33 -0.54 14.36
N LYS A 77 16.43 -0.09 14.92
CA LYS A 77 17.77 -0.68 14.81
C LYS A 77 18.11 -1.32 16.15
N GLY A 78 17.96 -2.66 16.22
CA GLY A 78 18.14 -3.37 17.48
C GLY A 78 16.97 -3.20 18.46
N GLU A 79 17.15 -3.56 19.72
CA GLU A 79 16.05 -3.58 20.70
C GLU A 79 15.61 -2.18 21.18
N ASN A 80 16.44 -1.13 21.04
CA ASN A 80 16.18 0.18 21.66
C ASN A 80 16.45 1.43 20.79
N GLU A 81 16.87 1.29 19.55
CA GLU A 81 17.18 2.45 18.72
C GLU A 81 16.11 2.74 17.69
N ILE A 82 15.34 3.82 17.93
CA ILE A 82 14.40 4.36 16.94
C ILE A 82 15.05 5.59 16.33
N GLN A 83 15.48 5.50 15.07
CA GLN A 83 16.02 6.63 14.33
C GLN A 83 14.93 7.24 13.45
N PRO A 84 14.51 8.51 13.69
CA PRO A 84 13.53 9.18 12.85
C PRO A 84 14.17 9.71 11.58
N TYR A 85 13.46 9.56 10.46
CA TYR A 85 13.79 10.18 9.19
C TYR A 85 12.55 10.91 8.66
N ARG A 86 12.72 12.04 8.04
CA ARG A 86 11.60 12.73 7.37
C ARG A 86 11.10 11.86 6.22
N ALA A 87 9.79 11.70 6.13
CA ALA A 87 9.19 10.97 5.00
C ALA A 87 9.10 11.87 3.76
N ASP A 88 9.11 11.23 2.59
CA ASP A 88 8.86 11.92 1.31
C ASP A 88 7.37 12.21 1.18
N PRO A 89 6.94 13.49 1.06
CA PRO A 89 5.53 13.85 1.01
C PRO A 89 4.80 13.20 -0.18
N ALA A 90 5.42 13.13 -1.36
CA ALA A 90 4.80 12.55 -2.55
C ALA A 90 4.59 11.04 -2.41
N VAL A 91 5.54 10.35 -1.76
CA VAL A 91 5.41 8.92 -1.45
C VAL A 91 4.30 8.70 -0.44
N MET A 92 4.19 9.56 0.58
CA MET A 92 3.14 9.47 1.58
C MET A 92 1.76 9.73 0.99
N ASP A 93 1.60 10.76 0.17
CA ASP A 93 0.34 11.08 -0.51
C ASP A 93 -0.13 9.91 -1.40
N SER A 94 0.80 9.31 -2.16
CA SER A 94 0.51 8.12 -2.97
C SER A 94 0.07 6.94 -2.11
N LEU A 95 0.81 6.63 -1.03
CA LEU A 95 0.50 5.54 -0.10
C LEU A 95 -0.89 5.72 0.52
N LEU A 96 -1.21 6.91 1.01
CA LEU A 96 -2.49 7.21 1.65
C LEU A 96 -3.66 7.06 0.68
N LYS A 97 -3.49 7.59 -0.53
CA LYS A 97 -4.47 7.46 -1.61
C LYS A 97 -4.68 5.99 -1.98
N ASP A 98 -3.60 5.26 -2.24
CA ASP A 98 -3.67 3.87 -2.68
C ASP A 98 -4.28 2.96 -1.60
N LEU A 99 -3.95 3.18 -0.32
CA LEU A 99 -4.56 2.46 0.80
C LEU A 99 -6.05 2.76 0.93
N SER A 100 -6.47 4.03 0.85
CA SER A 100 -7.88 4.41 1.00
C SER A 100 -8.76 3.97 -0.19
N THR A 101 -8.15 3.66 -1.33
CA THR A 101 -8.84 3.20 -2.54
C THR A 101 -8.58 1.73 -2.88
N LEU A 102 -7.98 0.97 -1.95
CA LEU A 102 -7.64 -0.43 -2.17
C LEU A 102 -8.91 -1.26 -2.42
N ARG A 103 -8.91 -2.00 -3.53
CA ARG A 103 -10.08 -2.74 -4.00
C ARG A 103 -9.84 -4.24 -4.04
N ALA A 104 -10.88 -4.99 -3.70
CA ALA A 104 -10.93 -6.42 -3.91
C ALA A 104 -11.00 -6.75 -5.41
N SER A 105 -10.19 -7.69 -5.86
CA SER A 105 -10.32 -8.30 -7.18
C SER A 105 -11.41 -9.37 -7.22
N GLY A 106 -11.79 -9.92 -6.05
CA GLY A 106 -12.86 -10.87 -5.85
C GLY A 106 -13.15 -11.08 -4.37
N PHE A 107 -14.27 -11.77 -4.10
CA PHE A 107 -14.68 -12.17 -2.76
C PHE A 107 -14.50 -13.68 -2.64
N THR A 108 -13.94 -14.13 -1.52
CA THR A 108 -13.56 -15.55 -1.35
C THR A 108 -14.39 -16.24 -0.28
N ALA A 109 -14.58 -15.59 0.86
CA ALA A 109 -15.43 -16.10 1.93
C ALA A 109 -16.20 -14.97 2.60
N ASP A 110 -17.46 -15.23 2.85
CA ASP A 110 -18.35 -14.41 3.66
C ASP A 110 -18.49 -15.07 5.03
N ALA A 111 -18.29 -14.32 6.12
CA ALA A 111 -18.24 -14.82 7.48
C ALA A 111 -17.28 -16.02 7.65
N PRO A 112 -15.96 -15.84 7.39
CA PRO A 112 -15.00 -16.92 7.40
C PRO A 112 -14.89 -17.60 8.77
N THR A 113 -14.86 -18.93 8.75
CA THR A 113 -14.65 -19.77 9.93
C THR A 113 -13.17 -19.77 10.37
N ALA A 114 -12.87 -20.38 11.52
CA ALA A 114 -11.49 -20.61 11.94
C ALA A 114 -10.71 -21.45 10.91
N SER A 115 -11.35 -22.46 10.31
CA SER A 115 -10.76 -23.30 9.25
C SER A 115 -10.49 -22.50 7.98
N ASP A 116 -11.36 -21.57 7.61
CA ASP A 116 -11.12 -20.68 6.49
C ASP A 116 -9.93 -19.77 6.74
N ASN A 117 -9.84 -19.16 7.92
CA ASN A 117 -8.70 -18.32 8.29
C ASN A 117 -7.37 -19.10 8.23
N GLU A 118 -7.34 -20.35 8.67
CA GLU A 118 -6.18 -21.22 8.55
C GLU A 118 -5.85 -21.54 7.10
N SER A 119 -6.84 -21.97 6.31
CA SER A 119 -6.70 -22.36 4.92
C SER A 119 -6.18 -21.21 4.03
N TYR A 120 -6.56 -19.97 4.33
CA TYR A 120 -6.09 -18.77 3.62
C TYR A 120 -4.83 -18.14 4.22
N GLY A 121 -4.27 -18.71 5.31
CA GLY A 121 -3.01 -18.29 5.93
C GLY A 121 -3.12 -17.14 6.91
N PHE A 122 -4.33 -16.77 7.38
CA PHE A 122 -4.53 -15.66 8.31
C PHE A 122 -4.11 -15.96 9.74
N ASN A 123 -3.84 -17.23 10.12
CA ASN A 123 -3.23 -17.57 11.40
C ASN A 123 -1.77 -17.11 11.48
N ASN A 124 -1.10 -16.97 10.32
CA ASN A 124 0.24 -16.39 10.22
C ASN A 124 0.32 -15.47 9.00
N PRO A 125 -0.30 -14.27 9.07
CA PRO A 125 -0.38 -13.38 7.93
C PRO A 125 1.02 -12.92 7.50
N ARG A 126 1.24 -12.91 6.19
CA ARG A 126 2.51 -12.44 5.60
C ARG A 126 2.81 -11.00 6.01
N ARG A 127 1.81 -10.11 5.89
CA ARG A 127 1.95 -8.69 6.21
C ARG A 127 0.73 -8.18 6.96
N VAL A 128 1.00 -7.38 7.98
CA VAL A 128 -0.04 -6.69 8.74
C VAL A 128 0.22 -5.19 8.66
N VAL A 129 -0.81 -4.44 8.28
CA VAL A 129 -0.79 -2.98 8.24
C VAL A 129 -1.84 -2.49 9.23
N LYS A 130 -1.38 -1.80 10.27
CA LYS A 130 -2.26 -1.19 11.26
C LYS A 130 -2.28 0.31 11.09
N LEU A 131 -3.45 0.86 10.83
CA LEU A 131 -3.71 2.29 10.71
C LEU A 131 -4.30 2.79 12.03
N SER A 132 -3.71 3.83 12.59
CA SER A 132 -4.25 4.50 13.79
C SER A 132 -4.64 5.92 13.41
N PHE A 133 -5.78 6.35 13.88
CA PHE A 133 -6.36 7.66 13.60
C PHE A 133 -6.22 8.59 14.81
N SER A 134 -6.38 9.88 14.60
CA SER A 134 -6.47 10.86 15.70
C SER A 134 -7.68 10.61 16.58
N GLU A 135 -8.77 10.08 15.99
CA GLU A 135 -10.01 9.73 16.65
C GLU A 135 -10.58 8.45 16.05
N GLY A 136 -11.16 7.58 16.87
CA GLY A 136 -11.80 6.34 16.46
C GLY A 136 -10.90 5.11 16.59
N ASP A 137 -11.45 3.96 16.20
CA ASP A 137 -10.80 2.67 16.32
C ASP A 137 -9.75 2.46 15.22
N PRO A 138 -8.66 1.74 15.51
CA PRO A 138 -7.66 1.42 14.51
C PRO A 138 -8.21 0.45 13.46
N LEU A 139 -7.81 0.68 12.20
CA LEU A 139 -8.07 -0.22 11.08
C LEU A 139 -6.86 -1.13 10.87
N THR A 140 -7.10 -2.43 10.82
CA THR A 140 -6.07 -3.43 10.57
C THR A 140 -6.34 -4.15 9.25
N LEU A 141 -5.36 -4.09 8.34
CA LEU A 141 -5.32 -4.88 7.12
C LEU A 141 -4.35 -6.04 7.31
N MET A 142 -4.82 -7.25 7.14
CA MET A 142 -4.00 -8.46 7.10
C MET A 142 -3.93 -8.96 5.66
N LEU A 143 -2.71 -9.26 5.19
CA LEU A 143 -2.42 -9.84 3.88
C LEU A 143 -1.82 -11.22 4.12
N ALA A 144 -2.43 -12.25 3.51
CA ALA A 144 -2.01 -13.63 3.68
C ALA A 144 -2.08 -14.41 2.37
N HIS A 145 -1.44 -15.55 2.32
CA HIS A 145 -1.57 -16.54 1.25
C HIS A 145 -1.59 -17.95 1.87
N PRO A 146 -2.25 -18.92 1.23
CA PRO A 146 -2.19 -20.30 1.65
C PRO A 146 -0.76 -20.82 1.62
N GLU A 147 -0.46 -21.80 2.44
CA GLU A 147 0.83 -22.48 2.42
C GLU A 147 1.09 -23.10 1.03
N GLY A 148 2.28 -22.86 0.50
CA GLY A 148 2.67 -23.31 -0.84
C GLY A 148 2.01 -22.56 -2.01
N ARG A 149 1.19 -21.54 -1.76
CA ARG A 149 0.49 -20.77 -2.81
C ARG A 149 0.84 -19.27 -2.74
N GLU A 150 2.12 -18.99 -2.87
CA GLU A 150 2.61 -17.60 -2.87
C GLU A 150 2.22 -16.78 -4.12
N ASP A 151 1.64 -17.43 -5.13
CA ASP A 151 1.12 -16.80 -6.36
C ASP A 151 -0.15 -15.96 -6.12
N VAL A 152 -0.90 -16.25 -5.07
CA VAL A 152 -2.13 -15.55 -4.69
C VAL A 152 -1.94 -14.69 -3.45
N LEU A 153 -2.79 -13.69 -3.27
CA LEU A 153 -2.83 -12.87 -2.06
C LEU A 153 -4.28 -12.61 -1.66
N TYR A 154 -4.54 -12.82 -0.39
CA TYR A 154 -5.83 -12.54 0.25
C TYR A 154 -5.68 -11.43 1.25
N ALA A 155 -6.77 -10.69 1.46
CA ALA A 155 -6.84 -9.60 2.42
C ALA A 155 -8.02 -9.80 3.37
N LYS A 156 -7.83 -9.42 4.62
CA LYS A 156 -8.87 -9.33 5.64
C LYS A 156 -8.69 -8.05 6.43
N THR A 157 -9.80 -7.43 6.85
CA THR A 157 -9.78 -6.25 7.73
C THR A 157 -10.57 -6.56 9.01
N ASN A 158 -10.40 -5.70 10.02
CA ASN A 158 -11.22 -5.76 11.23
C ASN A 158 -12.56 -5.01 11.08
N LEU A 159 -12.83 -4.39 9.92
CA LEU A 159 -14.10 -3.68 9.66
C LEU A 159 -15.21 -4.59 9.18
N ALA A 160 -14.87 -5.68 8.51
CA ALA A 160 -15.84 -6.58 7.90
C ALA A 160 -15.35 -8.03 7.97
N ASP A 161 -16.29 -8.94 8.19
CA ASP A 161 -15.97 -10.37 8.30
C ASP A 161 -16.01 -11.04 6.92
N PHE A 162 -15.08 -10.60 6.06
CA PHE A 162 -14.90 -11.12 4.71
C PHE A 162 -13.45 -11.45 4.44
N ILE A 163 -13.20 -12.44 3.56
CA ILE A 163 -11.90 -12.66 2.93
C ILE A 163 -11.99 -12.18 1.48
N PHE A 164 -11.13 -11.24 1.15
CA PHE A 164 -11.03 -10.65 -0.19
C PHE A 164 -9.83 -11.25 -0.95
N LYS A 165 -9.98 -11.43 -2.24
CA LYS A 165 -8.85 -11.61 -3.13
C LYS A 165 -8.33 -10.25 -3.58
N VAL A 166 -7.03 -10.05 -3.59
CA VAL A 166 -6.39 -8.79 -4.03
C VAL A 166 -5.34 -9.07 -5.09
N GLU A 167 -5.01 -8.05 -5.89
CA GLU A 167 -3.92 -8.15 -6.84
C GLU A 167 -2.58 -8.11 -6.10
N ARG A 168 -1.84 -9.21 -6.15
CA ARG A 168 -0.65 -9.46 -5.32
C ARG A 168 0.45 -8.45 -5.55
N HIS A 169 0.86 -8.26 -6.81
CA HIS A 169 2.02 -7.42 -7.14
C HIS A 169 1.76 -5.95 -6.84
N ALA A 170 0.59 -5.44 -7.23
CA ALA A 170 0.21 -4.06 -6.96
C ALA A 170 0.11 -3.80 -5.45
N THR A 171 -0.58 -4.68 -4.70
CA THR A 171 -0.78 -4.52 -3.26
C THR A 171 0.54 -4.57 -2.48
N LEU A 172 1.43 -5.51 -2.77
CA LEU A 172 2.70 -5.62 -2.06
C LEU A 172 3.67 -4.50 -2.42
N ARG A 173 3.63 -4.00 -3.67
CA ARG A 173 4.47 -2.88 -4.14
C ARG A 173 4.01 -1.55 -3.58
N MET A 174 2.71 -1.37 -3.37
CA MET A 174 2.12 -0.18 -2.75
C MET A 174 2.63 0.04 -1.32
N ILE A 175 2.87 -1.06 -0.57
CA ILE A 175 3.26 -1.03 0.84
C ILE A 175 4.62 -1.73 1.02
N PRO A 176 5.73 -1.22 0.44
CA PRO A 176 7.01 -1.90 0.51
C PRO A 176 7.57 -1.93 1.93
N LEU A 177 8.21 -3.04 2.30
CA LEU A 177 8.89 -3.20 3.59
C LEU A 177 10.35 -2.72 3.50
N ASN A 178 10.52 -1.49 3.08
CA ASN A 178 11.81 -0.83 2.92
C ASN A 178 11.72 0.62 3.40
N THR A 179 12.39 0.94 4.49
CA THR A 179 12.38 2.29 5.07
C THR A 179 12.95 3.34 4.14
N HIS A 180 13.94 2.99 3.31
CA HIS A 180 14.51 3.92 2.33
C HIS A 180 13.49 4.36 1.27
N TYR A 181 12.46 3.57 1.02
CA TYR A 181 11.40 3.94 0.08
C TYR A 181 10.61 5.15 0.57
N TYR A 182 10.35 5.22 1.87
CA TYR A 182 9.53 6.26 2.47
C TYR A 182 10.31 7.51 2.85
N ARG A 183 11.64 7.45 2.89
CA ARG A 183 12.47 8.58 3.34
C ARG A 183 12.52 9.67 2.29
N ASN A 184 12.44 10.90 2.75
CA ASN A 184 12.74 12.05 1.92
C ASN A 184 14.22 11.98 1.49
N ARG A 185 14.44 11.99 0.18
CA ARG A 185 15.76 11.95 -0.45
C ARG A 185 16.24 13.30 -0.91
N LEU A 186 15.39 14.32 -0.78
CA LEU A 186 15.78 15.67 -1.09
C LEU A 186 16.74 16.14 -0.01
N LEU A 187 17.79 16.82 -0.43
CA LEU A 187 18.63 17.60 0.46
C LEU A 187 17.74 18.67 1.12
N ASP A 188 18.05 19.04 2.35
CA ASP A 188 17.36 20.15 3.01
C ASP A 188 17.28 21.35 2.09
N ILE A 189 16.12 22.01 2.09
CA ILE A 189 15.92 23.23 1.29
C ILE A 189 16.89 24.25 1.80
N LEU A 190 17.88 24.59 0.98
CA LEU A 190 18.81 25.65 1.32
C LEU A 190 18.04 26.98 1.41
N PRO A 191 18.33 27.83 2.39
CA PRO A 191 17.75 29.16 2.43
C PRO A 191 17.94 29.88 1.10
N ALA A 192 16.96 30.67 0.64
CA ALA A 192 16.98 31.32 -0.66
C ALA A 192 18.25 32.19 -0.91
N ALA A 193 18.88 32.69 0.18
CA ALA A 193 20.11 33.45 0.15
C ALA A 193 21.37 32.58 0.26
N ALA A 194 21.26 31.28 0.51
CA ALA A 194 22.40 30.40 0.65
C ALA A 194 23.08 30.17 -0.73
N ARG A 195 24.41 30.21 -0.74
CA ARG A 195 25.22 29.87 -1.90
C ARG A 195 26.07 28.66 -1.55
N ILE A 196 26.00 27.63 -2.37
CA ILE A 196 26.86 26.46 -2.23
C ILE A 196 28.26 26.90 -2.65
N SER A 197 29.20 26.88 -1.72
CA SER A 197 30.61 27.22 -1.97
C SER A 197 31.51 26.00 -2.16
N ALA A 198 31.08 24.84 -1.67
CA ALA A 198 31.81 23.57 -1.81
C ALA A 198 30.84 22.40 -1.82
N LEU A 199 31.19 21.34 -2.53
CA LEU A 199 30.49 20.06 -2.54
C LEU A 199 31.52 18.94 -2.46
N LYS A 200 31.36 18.07 -1.45
CA LYS A 200 32.18 16.87 -1.29
C LYS A 200 31.33 15.63 -1.24
N LEU A 201 31.63 14.69 -2.10
CA LEU A 201 31.02 13.35 -2.13
C LEU A 201 32.07 12.32 -1.73
N THR A 202 31.80 11.55 -0.69
CA THR A 202 32.74 10.54 -0.18
C THR A 202 32.07 9.16 -0.21
N ASN A 203 32.76 8.16 -0.72
CA ASN A 203 32.39 6.76 -0.57
C ASN A 203 32.68 6.34 0.87
N LEU A 204 31.61 6.09 1.65
CA LEU A 204 31.74 5.76 3.08
C LEU A 204 32.30 4.34 3.31
N GLU A 205 32.16 3.43 2.36
CA GLU A 205 32.69 2.07 2.49
C GLU A 205 34.22 2.05 2.30
N LYS A 206 34.73 2.85 1.36
CA LYS A 206 36.14 2.94 1.03
C LYS A 206 36.86 4.11 1.70
N ASN A 207 36.07 5.01 2.32
CA ASN A 207 36.54 6.29 2.86
C ASN A 207 37.37 7.13 1.86
N GLU A 208 37.00 7.06 0.58
CA GLU A 208 37.61 7.76 -0.52
C GLU A 208 36.70 8.91 -1.01
N ALA A 209 37.25 10.07 -1.29
CA ALA A 209 36.55 11.15 -1.95
C ALA A 209 36.28 10.75 -3.40
N ILE A 210 34.99 10.63 -3.79
CA ILE A 210 34.57 10.46 -5.18
C ILE A 210 34.65 11.80 -5.88
N PHE A 211 34.37 12.87 -5.13
CA PHE A 211 34.25 14.22 -5.65
C PHE A 211 34.55 15.20 -4.52
N ASP A 212 35.41 16.18 -4.77
CA ASP A 212 35.73 17.25 -3.83
C ASP A 212 35.92 18.54 -4.62
N TYR A 213 34.98 19.47 -4.46
CA TYR A 213 34.87 20.64 -5.29
C TYR A 213 34.63 21.91 -4.48
N ILE A 214 35.42 22.95 -4.76
CA ILE A 214 35.27 24.28 -4.15
C ILE A 214 35.05 25.31 -5.25
N LEU A 215 33.93 26.05 -5.18
CA LEU A 215 33.57 27.07 -6.17
C LEU A 215 34.63 28.20 -6.19
N GLY A 216 35.12 28.51 -7.38
CA GLY A 216 36.08 29.59 -7.58
C GLY A 216 37.56 29.15 -7.60
N GLN A 217 37.88 27.87 -7.42
CA GLN A 217 39.13 27.30 -7.77
C GLN A 217 39.10 26.85 -9.23
N GLU A 218 39.99 27.43 -10.07
CA GLU A 218 40.29 27.03 -11.43
C GLU A 218 39.16 27.10 -12.47
N ASN A 219 38.45 28.22 -12.62
CA ASN A 219 37.51 28.47 -13.76
C ASN A 219 36.44 27.38 -14.05
N ILE A 220 36.12 26.53 -13.10
CA ILE A 220 35.12 25.49 -13.24
C ILE A 220 33.77 26.06 -12.86
N SER A 221 32.77 25.93 -13.74
CA SER A 221 31.37 26.24 -13.47
C SER A 221 30.61 24.98 -13.10
N TRP A 222 29.49 25.10 -12.33
CA TRP A 222 28.62 23.96 -12.04
C TRP A 222 28.12 23.27 -13.32
N GLY A 223 28.01 23.98 -14.44
CA GLY A 223 27.60 23.43 -15.73
C GLY A 223 28.58 22.46 -16.35
N SER A 224 29.90 22.62 -16.09
CA SER A 224 30.90 21.71 -16.61
C SER A 224 30.99 20.36 -15.90
N LEU A 225 30.29 20.17 -14.78
CA LEU A 225 30.23 18.93 -14.00
C LEU A 225 29.07 18.00 -14.42
N ILE A 226 28.18 18.47 -15.28
CA ILE A 226 26.97 17.73 -15.71
C ILE A 226 27.20 17.08 -17.09
N GLU A 227 28.26 17.42 -17.80
CA GLU A 227 28.55 16.96 -19.17
C GLU A 227 29.54 15.77 -19.27
N GLU A 228 29.96 15.17 -18.15
CA GLU A 228 30.66 13.89 -18.08
C GLU A 228 29.76 12.82 -17.45
#